data_ace3817118ee7cc86c34f0ff3d9641cd
#
_entry.id   ace3817118ee7cc86c34f0ff3d9641cd
#
_cell.length_a   1.000
_cell.length_b   1.000
_cell.length_c   1.000
_cell.angle_alpha   90.00
_cell.angle_beta   90.00
_cell.angle_gamma   90.00
#
_symmetry.space_group_name_H-M   'P 1'
#
loop_
_entity.id
_entity.type
_entity.pdbx_description
1 polymer ?
#
loop_
_entity_poly.entity_id
_entity_poly.type
_entity_poly.pdbx_seq_one_letter_code
_entity_poly.pdbx_strand_id
1 'polypeptide(L)'
;MKKIVIALDSFKGCLTSAEAGEAAAQGVHAACPECRTIVLPVADGGEGMLDVLLAASNGKRITVRAHDPLMQPCDASYGISGDGNTAFIEMAAISGLPLVPADKRNPMKTTTFGTGELIRDALERGCLRFVIGLGGSATNDAGLGMLQALGFRFFDKEGHEVGSMEKGIALCGALLSAISSIDSSSAHPALKKTCFTAACDVRNPFFGPNGAAHIFAPQKGADADMVKEL
;
A
#
# COMPACT_ATOMS: atom_id res chain seq x y z
N MET A 1 28.02 -26.23 -18.39
CA MET A 1 27.97 -25.08 -17.45
C MET A 1 26.61 -25.12 -16.75
N LYS A 2 26.56 -25.26 -15.44
CA LYS A 2 25.30 -25.27 -14.68
C LYS A 2 24.82 -23.84 -14.49
N LYS A 3 23.51 -23.61 -14.63
CA LYS A 3 22.86 -22.33 -14.41
C LYS A 3 21.96 -22.44 -13.18
N ILE A 4 22.09 -21.52 -12.23
CA ILE A 4 21.30 -21.47 -11.00
C ILE A 4 20.58 -20.11 -10.96
N VAL A 5 19.25 -20.15 -10.80
CA VAL A 5 18.43 -18.97 -10.59
C VAL A 5 18.13 -18.89 -9.09
N ILE A 6 18.37 -17.71 -8.52
CA ILE A 6 18.17 -17.40 -7.11
C ILE A 6 17.05 -16.36 -7.04
N ALA A 7 15.90 -16.75 -6.53
CA ALA A 7 14.73 -15.90 -6.39
C ALA A 7 14.27 -15.99 -4.93
N LEU A 8 14.75 -15.09 -4.10
CA LEU A 8 14.45 -15.00 -2.67
C LEU A 8 13.63 -13.75 -2.39
N ASP A 9 12.68 -13.84 -1.49
CA ASP A 9 12.03 -12.69 -0.89
C ASP A 9 12.92 -12.07 0.22
N SER A 10 12.55 -10.91 0.73
CA SER A 10 13.25 -10.24 1.83
C SER A 10 13.17 -11.05 3.13
N PHE A 11 14.22 -10.97 3.95
CA PHE A 11 14.19 -11.42 5.33
C PHE A 11 13.82 -10.22 6.21
N LYS A 12 12.53 -10.08 6.49
CA LYS A 12 11.94 -8.89 7.14
C LYS A 12 12.74 -8.42 8.34
N GLY A 13 13.20 -7.14 8.26
CA GLY A 13 14.04 -6.53 9.31
C GLY A 13 15.50 -6.99 9.34
N CYS A 14 15.98 -7.79 8.36
CA CYS A 14 17.34 -8.32 8.33
C CYS A 14 18.03 -8.05 6.99
N LEU A 15 17.52 -8.60 5.88
CA LEU A 15 18.11 -8.47 4.54
C LEU A 15 17.05 -8.16 3.51
N THR A 16 17.40 -7.31 2.56
CA THR A 16 16.57 -7.12 1.34
C THR A 16 16.63 -8.37 0.47
N SER A 17 15.66 -8.52 -0.44
CA SER A 17 15.63 -9.58 -1.44
C SER A 17 16.93 -9.62 -2.26
N ALA A 18 17.46 -8.46 -2.65
CA ALA A 18 18.71 -8.35 -3.40
C ALA A 18 19.92 -8.82 -2.59
N GLU A 19 20.09 -8.35 -1.34
CA GLU A 19 21.20 -8.75 -0.46
C GLU A 19 21.17 -10.25 -0.15
N ALA A 20 19.98 -10.82 0.12
CA ALA A 20 19.82 -12.25 0.33
C ALA A 20 20.20 -13.06 -0.92
N GLY A 21 19.78 -12.59 -2.09
CA GLY A 21 20.12 -13.21 -3.37
C GLY A 21 21.62 -13.17 -3.67
N GLU A 22 22.27 -12.05 -3.43
CA GLU A 22 23.74 -11.91 -3.60
C GLU A 22 24.52 -12.79 -2.63
N ALA A 23 24.13 -12.86 -1.35
CA ALA A 23 24.75 -13.73 -0.38
C ALA A 23 24.64 -15.21 -0.80
N ALA A 24 23.47 -15.63 -1.28
CA ALA A 24 23.28 -16.98 -1.82
C ALA A 24 24.15 -17.23 -3.07
N ALA A 25 24.26 -16.25 -3.98
CA ALA A 25 25.11 -16.36 -5.17
C ALA A 25 26.59 -16.53 -4.80
N GLN A 26 27.10 -15.80 -3.80
CA GLN A 26 28.44 -15.94 -3.28
C GLN A 26 28.67 -17.37 -2.74
N GLY A 27 27.72 -17.94 -1.98
CA GLY A 27 27.78 -19.31 -1.49
C GLY A 27 27.84 -20.34 -2.63
N VAL A 28 27.04 -20.14 -3.69
CA VAL A 28 27.07 -20.98 -4.88
C VAL A 28 28.45 -20.92 -5.57
N HIS A 29 29.00 -19.75 -5.78
CA HIS A 29 30.32 -19.58 -6.41
C HIS A 29 31.46 -20.16 -5.59
N ALA A 30 31.39 -20.09 -4.25
CA ALA A 30 32.37 -20.72 -3.37
C ALA A 30 32.35 -22.25 -3.51
N ALA A 31 31.18 -22.87 -3.70
CA ALA A 31 31.06 -24.32 -3.85
C ALA A 31 31.20 -24.81 -5.31
N CYS A 32 30.88 -23.96 -6.28
CA CYS A 32 30.88 -24.27 -7.71
C CYS A 32 31.29 -23.04 -8.53
N PRO A 33 32.61 -22.75 -8.66
CA PRO A 33 33.10 -21.53 -9.34
C PRO A 33 32.66 -21.43 -10.81
N GLU A 34 32.43 -22.57 -11.48
CA GLU A 34 32.00 -22.62 -12.90
C GLU A 34 30.47 -22.47 -13.06
N CYS A 35 29.71 -22.43 -11.99
CA CYS A 35 28.28 -22.22 -12.05
C CYS A 35 27.95 -20.75 -12.40
N ARG A 36 27.01 -20.56 -13.33
CA ARG A 36 26.45 -19.25 -13.62
C ARG A 36 25.23 -19.00 -12.71
N THR A 37 25.28 -17.97 -11.91
CA THR A 37 24.12 -17.53 -11.10
C THR A 37 23.36 -16.41 -11.79
N ILE A 38 22.04 -16.35 -11.53
CA ILE A 38 21.16 -15.25 -11.88
C ILE A 38 20.35 -14.94 -10.63
N VAL A 39 20.58 -13.76 -10.06
CA VAL A 39 19.78 -13.27 -8.92
C VAL A 39 18.59 -12.51 -9.49
N LEU A 40 17.39 -12.91 -9.10
CA LEU A 40 16.11 -12.27 -9.44
C LEU A 40 15.41 -11.92 -8.12
N PRO A 41 15.54 -10.68 -7.64
CA PRO A 41 14.79 -10.24 -6.48
C PRO A 41 13.29 -10.40 -6.72
N VAL A 42 12.56 -10.88 -5.68
CA VAL A 42 11.10 -11.05 -5.70
C VAL A 42 10.50 -10.42 -4.45
N ALA A 43 9.20 -10.15 -4.48
CA ALA A 43 8.43 -9.65 -3.36
C ALA A 43 6.98 -10.14 -3.43
N ASP A 44 6.35 -10.33 -2.27
CA ASP A 44 4.98 -10.85 -2.11
C ASP A 44 3.88 -9.76 -2.19
N GLY A 45 4.24 -8.53 -2.53
CA GLY A 45 3.35 -7.37 -2.51
C GLY A 45 3.41 -6.56 -1.20
N GLY A 46 4.32 -6.94 -0.28
CA GLY A 46 4.67 -6.21 0.91
C GLY A 46 5.93 -5.36 0.75
N GLU A 47 6.72 -5.28 1.82
CA GLU A 47 7.97 -4.52 1.88
C GLU A 47 9.00 -5.01 0.84
N GLY A 48 9.60 -4.07 0.11
CA GLY A 48 10.61 -4.36 -0.92
C GLY A 48 10.07 -4.55 -2.33
N MET A 49 8.74 -4.61 -2.52
CA MET A 49 8.12 -4.70 -3.85
C MET A 49 8.54 -3.52 -4.75
N LEU A 50 8.61 -2.33 -4.18
CA LEU A 50 8.96 -1.12 -4.92
C LEU A 50 10.35 -1.23 -5.56
N ASP A 51 11.36 -1.67 -4.81
CA ASP A 51 12.73 -1.80 -5.31
C ASP A 51 12.83 -2.86 -6.40
N VAL A 52 12.15 -3.99 -6.23
CA VAL A 52 12.07 -5.06 -7.23
C VAL A 52 11.47 -4.54 -8.53
N LEU A 53 10.33 -3.85 -8.47
CA LEU A 53 9.63 -3.35 -9.65
C LEU A 53 10.38 -2.20 -10.32
N LEU A 54 11.04 -1.33 -9.57
CA LEU A 54 11.90 -0.28 -10.13
C LEU A 54 13.08 -0.87 -10.87
N ALA A 55 13.77 -1.85 -10.28
CA ALA A 55 14.88 -2.53 -10.93
C ALA A 55 14.43 -3.26 -12.21
N ALA A 56 13.32 -3.99 -12.16
CA ALA A 56 12.78 -4.74 -13.29
C ALA A 56 12.29 -3.86 -14.45
N SER A 57 11.81 -2.65 -14.15
CA SER A 57 11.25 -1.71 -15.14
C SER A 57 12.21 -0.60 -15.55
N ASN A 58 13.44 -0.57 -15.03
CA ASN A 58 14.36 0.56 -15.16
C ASN A 58 13.69 1.88 -14.75
N GLY A 59 12.92 1.81 -13.66
CA GLY A 59 12.10 2.89 -13.15
C GLY A 59 12.86 3.84 -12.22
N LYS A 60 12.15 4.86 -11.76
CA LYS A 60 12.68 5.86 -10.82
C LYS A 60 11.80 5.99 -9.58
N ARG A 61 12.44 6.26 -8.44
CA ARG A 61 11.77 6.59 -7.19
C ARG A 61 11.38 8.07 -7.17
N ILE A 62 10.16 8.36 -6.72
CA ILE A 62 9.62 9.69 -6.52
C ILE A 62 9.33 9.84 -5.03
N THR A 63 9.78 10.94 -4.43
CA THR A 63 9.47 11.28 -3.04
C THR A 63 8.58 12.51 -3.03
N VAL A 64 7.51 12.46 -2.26
CA VAL A 64 6.53 13.54 -2.12
C VAL A 64 6.15 13.74 -0.65
N ARG A 65 5.67 14.94 -0.34
CA ARG A 65 5.08 15.24 0.96
C ARG A 65 3.64 14.73 0.97
N ALA A 66 3.31 13.88 1.95
CA ALA A 66 2.00 13.26 2.12
C ALA A 66 1.67 13.10 3.62
N HIS A 67 0.57 12.44 3.95
CA HIS A 67 0.15 12.23 5.34
C HIS A 67 0.25 10.76 5.74
N ASP A 68 0.77 10.50 6.93
CA ASP A 68 0.81 9.18 7.55
C ASP A 68 -0.60 8.69 7.98
N PRO A 69 -0.77 7.45 8.52
CA PRO A 69 -2.07 6.95 8.94
C PRO A 69 -2.77 7.78 10.03
N LEU A 70 -2.03 8.61 10.76
CA LEU A 70 -2.52 9.51 11.81
C LEU A 70 -2.64 10.96 11.33
N MET A 71 -2.59 11.19 10.02
CA MET A 71 -2.66 12.51 9.38
C MET A 71 -1.52 13.44 9.77
N GLN A 72 -0.34 12.89 10.14
CA GLN A 72 0.86 13.71 10.33
C GLN A 72 1.59 13.84 9.00
N PRO A 73 2.05 15.04 8.62
CA PRO A 73 2.81 15.24 7.39
C PRO A 73 4.15 14.51 7.44
N CYS A 74 4.44 13.71 6.41
CA CYS A 74 5.70 12.98 6.28
C CYS A 74 6.14 12.90 4.81
N ASP A 75 7.41 12.56 4.58
CA ASP A 75 7.89 12.25 3.24
C ASP A 75 7.63 10.77 2.94
N ALA A 76 7.04 10.51 1.78
CA ALA A 76 6.77 9.17 1.31
C ALA A 76 7.26 8.98 -0.13
N SER A 77 7.58 7.74 -0.49
CA SER A 77 8.09 7.44 -1.81
C SER A 77 7.23 6.41 -2.52
N TYR A 78 7.13 6.56 -3.84
CA TYR A 78 6.58 5.57 -4.75
C TYR A 78 7.46 5.49 -6.01
N GLY A 79 7.18 4.54 -6.90
CA GLY A 79 7.96 4.35 -8.12
C GLY A 79 7.20 4.69 -9.39
N ILE A 80 7.93 5.09 -10.42
CA ILE A 80 7.40 5.18 -11.78
C ILE A 80 8.28 4.32 -12.68
N SER A 81 7.68 3.45 -13.50
CA SER A 81 8.36 2.62 -14.49
C SER A 81 9.17 3.43 -15.48
N GLY A 82 10.16 2.81 -16.12
CA GLY A 82 11.04 3.49 -17.08
C GLY A 82 10.31 4.08 -18.30
N ASP A 83 9.14 3.54 -18.67
CA ASP A 83 8.27 4.09 -19.73
C ASP A 83 7.37 5.24 -19.25
N GLY A 84 7.41 5.56 -17.95
CA GLY A 84 6.64 6.66 -17.35
C GLY A 84 5.14 6.39 -17.17
N ASN A 85 4.63 5.21 -17.49
CA ASN A 85 3.18 4.95 -17.55
C ASN A 85 2.63 4.20 -16.32
N THR A 86 3.48 3.46 -15.60
CA THR A 86 3.05 2.64 -14.46
C THR A 86 3.62 3.21 -13.15
N ALA A 87 2.76 3.46 -12.18
CA ALA A 87 3.14 3.79 -10.81
C ALA A 87 3.13 2.53 -9.93
N PHE A 88 4.14 2.39 -9.08
CA PHE A 88 4.31 1.32 -8.09
C PHE A 88 4.22 1.91 -6.70
N ILE A 89 3.23 1.50 -5.91
CA ILE A 89 2.97 2.04 -4.58
C ILE A 89 2.96 0.88 -3.56
N GLU A 90 3.81 0.96 -2.57
CA GLU A 90 3.71 0.14 -1.36
C GLU A 90 2.83 0.87 -0.36
N MET A 91 1.66 0.32 -0.05
CA MET A 91 0.75 0.91 0.92
C MET A 91 1.41 1.04 2.31
N ALA A 92 2.27 0.10 2.69
CA ALA A 92 3.01 0.13 3.94
C ALA A 92 3.95 1.34 4.08
N ALA A 93 4.41 1.92 2.97
CA ALA A 93 5.33 3.06 2.98
C ALA A 93 4.67 4.37 3.42
N ILE A 94 3.33 4.47 3.36
CA ILE A 94 2.58 5.68 3.73
C ILE A 94 1.36 5.41 4.61
N SER A 95 0.81 4.19 4.58
CA SER A 95 -0.35 3.79 5.38
C SER A 95 -0.06 2.55 6.22
N GLY A 96 1.23 2.31 6.55
CA GLY A 96 1.73 1.08 7.15
C GLY A 96 1.83 1.08 8.68
N LEU A 97 1.84 -0.11 9.26
CA LEU A 97 2.04 -0.34 10.70
C LEU A 97 3.34 0.25 11.27
N PRO A 98 4.48 0.25 10.55
CA PRO A 98 5.71 0.84 11.05
C PRO A 98 5.62 2.35 11.33
N LEU A 99 4.70 3.06 10.66
CA LEU A 99 4.48 4.50 10.84
C LEU A 99 3.63 4.82 12.07
N VAL A 100 2.98 3.81 12.68
CA VAL A 100 2.11 4.00 13.83
C VAL A 100 2.76 3.43 15.08
N PRO A 101 3.11 4.26 16.08
CA PRO A 101 3.60 3.79 17.37
C PRO A 101 2.66 2.74 17.98
N ALA A 102 3.21 1.73 18.63
CA ALA A 102 2.44 0.57 19.11
C ALA A 102 1.27 0.97 20.05
N ASP A 103 1.49 1.98 20.89
CA ASP A 103 0.51 2.55 21.81
C ASP A 103 -0.59 3.39 21.13
N LYS A 104 -0.39 3.77 19.86
CA LYS A 104 -1.34 4.55 19.05
C LYS A 104 -2.05 3.74 17.97
N ARG A 105 -1.76 2.44 17.87
CA ARG A 105 -2.42 1.56 16.89
C ARG A 105 -3.90 1.44 17.19
N ASN A 106 -4.72 1.90 16.26
CA ASN A 106 -6.16 1.83 16.33
C ASN A 106 -6.77 1.96 14.92
N PRO A 107 -7.26 0.87 14.31
CA PRO A 107 -7.77 0.91 12.93
C PRO A 107 -9.07 1.71 12.77
N MET A 108 -9.75 2.04 13.88
CA MET A 108 -10.88 2.98 13.86
C MET A 108 -10.45 4.42 13.57
N LYS A 109 -9.17 4.77 13.82
CA LYS A 109 -8.64 6.14 13.71
C LYS A 109 -7.62 6.33 12.61
N THR A 110 -7.10 5.24 12.04
CA THR A 110 -6.11 5.31 10.97
C THR A 110 -6.78 5.40 9.60
N THR A 111 -6.11 6.08 8.67
CA THR A 111 -6.63 6.40 7.33
C THR A 111 -5.66 6.02 6.23
N THR A 112 -6.20 5.66 5.05
CA THR A 112 -5.45 5.47 3.81
C THR A 112 -5.29 6.76 3.00
N PHE A 113 -5.56 7.92 3.57
CA PHE A 113 -5.54 9.21 2.86
C PHE A 113 -4.21 9.46 2.13
N GLY A 114 -3.07 9.21 2.80
CA GLY A 114 -1.74 9.36 2.20
C GLY A 114 -1.51 8.47 0.99
N THR A 115 -2.04 7.23 0.98
CA THR A 115 -2.00 6.38 -0.22
C THR A 115 -2.71 7.05 -1.40
N GLY A 116 -3.84 7.70 -1.15
CA GLY A 116 -4.56 8.47 -2.17
C GLY A 116 -3.77 9.69 -2.66
N GLU A 117 -3.01 10.34 -1.78
CA GLU A 117 -2.12 11.45 -2.18
C GLU A 117 -1.01 10.99 -3.12
N LEU A 118 -0.39 9.82 -2.87
CA LEU A 118 0.60 9.25 -3.79
C LEU A 118 -0.01 8.90 -5.14
N ILE A 119 -1.22 8.33 -5.14
CA ILE A 119 -1.96 8.03 -6.39
C ILE A 119 -2.24 9.31 -7.16
N ARG A 120 -2.70 10.36 -6.48
CA ARG A 120 -2.99 11.66 -7.09
C ARG A 120 -1.75 12.27 -7.74
N ASP A 121 -0.62 12.33 -7.04
CA ASP A 121 0.64 12.83 -7.59
C ASP A 121 1.08 12.03 -8.82
N ALA A 122 0.95 10.71 -8.80
CA ALA A 122 1.28 9.86 -9.94
C ALA A 122 0.34 10.09 -11.14
N LEU A 123 -0.97 10.31 -10.90
CA LEU A 123 -1.94 10.67 -11.95
C LEU A 123 -1.60 12.03 -12.58
N GLU A 124 -1.22 13.03 -11.76
CA GLU A 124 -0.79 14.36 -12.21
C GLU A 124 0.50 14.29 -13.04
N ARG A 125 1.36 13.28 -12.80
CA ARG A 125 2.54 13.00 -13.62
C ARG A 125 2.24 12.19 -14.88
N GLY A 126 0.98 11.78 -15.10
CA GLY A 126 0.53 11.10 -16.31
C GLY A 126 0.52 9.57 -16.20
N CYS A 127 0.78 8.97 -15.05
CA CYS A 127 0.64 7.52 -14.87
C CYS A 127 -0.84 7.12 -14.99
N LEU A 128 -1.12 6.08 -15.78
CA LEU A 128 -2.46 5.53 -15.97
C LEU A 128 -2.57 4.05 -15.57
N ARG A 129 -1.48 3.45 -15.13
CA ARG A 129 -1.42 2.08 -14.61
C ARG A 129 -0.83 2.12 -13.21
N PHE A 130 -1.43 1.37 -12.30
CA PHE A 130 -0.98 1.30 -10.91
C PHE A 130 -0.80 -0.15 -10.48
N VAL A 131 0.29 -0.43 -9.79
CA VAL A 131 0.49 -1.65 -9.03
C VAL A 131 0.61 -1.24 -7.57
N ILE A 132 -0.33 -1.69 -6.74
CA ILE A 132 -0.40 -1.32 -5.33
C ILE A 132 -0.20 -2.57 -4.48
N GLY A 133 0.88 -2.61 -3.70
CA GLY A 133 1.10 -3.63 -2.68
C GLY A 133 0.29 -3.32 -1.43
N LEU A 134 -0.57 -4.25 -1.00
CA LEU A 134 -1.50 -4.06 0.10
C LEU A 134 -0.96 -4.55 1.45
N GLY A 135 0.17 -5.24 1.46
CA GLY A 135 0.77 -5.79 2.68
C GLY A 135 1.17 -4.73 3.70
N GLY A 136 1.18 -5.07 4.99
CA GLY A 136 1.73 -4.23 6.06
C GLY A 136 0.89 -3.00 6.47
N SER A 137 -0.37 -2.86 6.04
CA SER A 137 -1.21 -1.69 6.35
C SER A 137 -1.57 -1.57 7.83
N ALA A 138 -1.66 -0.32 8.33
CA ALA A 138 -2.15 0.03 9.67
C ALA A 138 -3.65 0.33 9.71
N THR A 139 -4.32 0.30 8.57
CA THR A 139 -5.67 0.84 8.35
C THR A 139 -6.71 -0.25 8.12
N ASN A 140 -7.97 0.02 8.43
CA ASN A 140 -9.12 -0.80 8.10
C ASN A 140 -10.31 0.09 7.71
N ASP A 141 -10.09 1.01 6.79
CA ASP A 141 -11.02 2.03 6.34
C ASP A 141 -11.62 1.75 4.95
N ALA A 142 -11.54 0.51 4.46
CA ALA A 142 -12.00 0.10 3.13
C ALA A 142 -11.45 0.98 1.97
N GLY A 143 -10.33 1.68 2.19
CA GLY A 143 -9.77 2.62 1.23
C GLY A 143 -10.52 3.96 1.15
N LEU A 144 -11.39 4.27 2.12
CA LEU A 144 -12.16 5.51 2.11
C LEU A 144 -11.29 6.76 2.14
N GLY A 145 -10.24 6.77 2.98
CA GLY A 145 -9.29 7.88 3.01
C GLY A 145 -8.59 8.06 1.66
N MET A 146 -8.18 6.98 1.03
CA MET A 146 -7.57 6.99 -0.32
C MET A 146 -8.53 7.60 -1.35
N LEU A 147 -9.79 7.18 -1.36
CA LEU A 147 -10.79 7.72 -2.27
C LEU A 147 -11.08 9.19 -1.97
N GLN A 148 -11.13 9.59 -0.69
CA GLN A 148 -11.31 11.00 -0.29
C GLN A 148 -10.17 11.87 -0.85
N ALA A 149 -8.90 11.43 -0.75
CA ALA A 149 -7.76 12.15 -1.31
C ALA A 149 -7.81 12.27 -2.85
N LEU A 150 -8.52 11.35 -3.51
CA LEU A 150 -8.75 11.35 -4.95
C LEU A 150 -9.98 12.17 -5.37
N GLY A 151 -10.67 12.83 -4.42
CA GLY A 151 -11.78 13.73 -4.68
C GLY A 151 -13.17 13.10 -4.61
N PHE A 152 -13.30 11.86 -4.11
CA PHE A 152 -14.61 11.31 -3.79
C PHE A 152 -15.17 11.93 -2.52
N ARG A 153 -16.50 12.09 -2.48
CA ARG A 153 -17.23 12.57 -1.31
C ARG A 153 -18.20 11.50 -0.83
N PHE A 154 -18.45 11.48 0.47
CA PHE A 154 -19.25 10.44 1.13
C PHE A 154 -20.34 11.09 1.96
N PHE A 155 -21.53 10.51 1.95
CA PHE A 155 -22.70 11.09 2.61
C PHE A 155 -23.42 10.04 3.46
N ASP A 156 -24.01 10.50 4.58
CA ASP A 156 -24.89 9.72 5.42
C ASP A 156 -26.31 9.57 4.81
N LYS A 157 -27.22 8.96 5.57
CA LYS A 157 -28.60 8.74 5.15
C LYS A 157 -29.39 10.04 5.04
N GLU A 158 -29.01 11.05 5.78
CA GLU A 158 -29.64 12.39 5.82
C GLU A 158 -29.05 13.30 4.73
N GLY A 159 -28.03 12.87 4.01
CA GLY A 159 -27.35 13.65 2.96
C GLY A 159 -26.28 14.60 3.49
N HIS A 160 -25.86 14.48 4.74
CA HIS A 160 -24.74 15.22 5.27
C HIS A 160 -23.42 14.57 4.87
N GLU A 161 -22.41 15.37 4.58
CA GLU A 161 -21.09 14.88 4.20
C GLU A 161 -20.37 14.26 5.41
N VAL A 162 -20.00 12.98 5.26
CA VAL A 162 -19.24 12.20 6.24
C VAL A 162 -17.76 12.39 5.93
N GLY A 163 -17.03 13.00 6.86
CA GLY A 163 -15.62 13.32 6.67
C GLY A 163 -15.42 14.41 5.62
N SER A 164 -14.68 15.45 5.93
CA SER A 164 -14.38 16.52 4.99
C SER A 164 -13.02 17.11 5.31
N MET A 165 -12.13 17.16 4.33
CA MET A 165 -10.81 17.77 4.52
C MET A 165 -10.88 19.27 4.72
N GLU A 166 -11.93 19.96 4.24
CA GLU A 166 -12.20 21.36 4.56
C GLU A 166 -12.45 21.57 6.06
N LYS A 167 -12.99 20.55 6.72
CA LYS A 167 -13.20 20.51 8.18
C LYS A 167 -12.05 19.79 8.93
N GLY A 168 -10.99 19.38 8.23
CA GLY A 168 -9.86 18.65 8.80
C GLY A 168 -10.19 17.21 9.21
N ILE A 169 -11.24 16.59 8.62
CA ILE A 169 -11.71 15.24 8.98
C ILE A 169 -11.39 14.27 7.84
N ALA A 170 -10.33 13.49 8.01
CA ALA A 170 -10.03 12.36 7.13
C ALA A 170 -10.93 11.15 7.45
N LEU A 171 -11.34 10.43 6.41
CA LEU A 171 -12.10 9.19 6.57
C LEU A 171 -11.22 8.08 7.13
N CYS A 172 -11.78 7.33 8.08
CA CYS A 172 -11.12 6.25 8.81
C CYS A 172 -12.13 5.13 9.14
N GLY A 173 -11.66 4.05 9.77
CA GLY A 173 -12.51 2.90 10.10
C GLY A 173 -13.78 3.25 10.86
N ALA A 174 -13.71 4.15 11.85
CA ALA A 174 -14.88 4.56 12.65
C ALA A 174 -16.02 5.22 11.84
N LEU A 175 -15.74 5.69 10.64
CA LEU A 175 -16.75 6.37 9.81
C LEU A 175 -17.39 5.46 8.75
N LEU A 176 -16.96 4.19 8.65
CA LEU A 176 -17.48 3.22 7.67
C LEU A 176 -19.00 3.06 7.76
N SER A 177 -19.51 2.83 8.96
CA SER A 177 -20.94 2.56 9.20
C SER A 177 -21.86 3.76 8.94
N ALA A 178 -21.30 4.97 8.94
CA ALA A 178 -22.06 6.19 8.68
C ALA A 178 -22.34 6.44 7.19
N ILE A 179 -21.61 5.78 6.29
CA ILE A 179 -21.68 6.05 4.85
C ILE A 179 -22.90 5.35 4.24
N SER A 180 -23.71 6.11 3.54
CA SER A 180 -24.87 5.63 2.79
C SER A 180 -24.73 5.83 1.28
N SER A 181 -24.00 6.86 0.84
CA SER A 181 -23.78 7.12 -0.60
C SER A 181 -22.42 7.74 -0.89
N ILE A 182 -21.97 7.58 -2.12
CA ILE A 182 -20.68 8.04 -2.62
C ILE A 182 -20.91 8.92 -3.84
N ASP A 183 -20.33 10.12 -3.85
CA ASP A 183 -20.30 11.02 -4.99
C ASP A 183 -18.90 11.05 -5.60
N SER A 184 -18.81 10.74 -6.89
CA SER A 184 -17.59 10.74 -7.68
C SER A 184 -17.48 11.95 -8.62
N SER A 185 -18.38 12.93 -8.51
CA SER A 185 -18.42 14.07 -9.43
C SER A 185 -17.15 14.94 -9.42
N SER A 186 -16.51 15.02 -8.24
CA SER A 186 -15.24 15.74 -8.02
C SER A 186 -14.00 14.85 -8.06
N ALA A 187 -14.16 13.56 -8.37
CA ALA A 187 -13.04 12.62 -8.44
C ALA A 187 -12.07 12.98 -9.57
N HIS A 188 -10.78 12.72 -9.35
CA HIS A 188 -9.73 13.03 -10.32
C HIS A 188 -10.07 12.45 -11.71
N PRO A 189 -10.13 13.28 -12.76
CA PRO A 189 -10.70 12.89 -14.06
C PRO A 189 -9.94 11.75 -14.75
N ALA A 190 -8.62 11.61 -14.50
CA ALA A 190 -7.81 10.55 -15.08
C ALA A 190 -8.22 9.15 -14.58
N LEU A 191 -8.89 9.03 -13.42
CA LEU A 191 -9.36 7.75 -12.89
C LEU A 191 -10.24 6.95 -13.85
N LYS A 192 -11.00 7.63 -14.71
CA LYS A 192 -11.83 6.99 -15.75
C LYS A 192 -11.03 6.16 -16.76
N LYS A 193 -9.73 6.44 -16.90
CA LYS A 193 -8.83 5.77 -17.86
C LYS A 193 -7.73 4.96 -17.16
N THR A 194 -7.77 4.90 -15.83
CA THR A 194 -6.73 4.29 -15.02
C THR A 194 -7.04 2.82 -14.75
N CYS A 195 -6.00 1.98 -14.80
CA CYS A 195 -6.06 0.58 -14.43
C CYS A 195 -5.29 0.36 -13.12
N PHE A 196 -5.94 -0.28 -12.16
CA PHE A 196 -5.34 -0.65 -10.87
C PHE A 196 -5.15 -2.16 -10.79
N THR A 197 -3.96 -2.58 -10.36
CA THR A 197 -3.63 -3.96 -10.01
C THR A 197 -3.22 -4.01 -8.55
N ALA A 198 -3.90 -4.82 -7.75
CA ALA A 198 -3.51 -5.09 -6.38
C ALA A 198 -2.49 -6.24 -6.37
N ALA A 199 -1.32 -6.01 -5.78
CA ALA A 199 -0.37 -7.05 -5.43
C ALA A 199 -0.69 -7.52 -3.99
N CYS A 200 -1.26 -8.72 -3.87
CA CYS A 200 -1.79 -9.25 -2.62
C CYS A 200 -1.79 -10.77 -2.66
N ASP A 201 -1.32 -11.39 -1.61
CA ASP A 201 -1.25 -12.85 -1.45
C ASP A 201 -2.41 -13.44 -0.63
N VAL A 202 -3.25 -12.59 -0.02
CA VAL A 202 -4.40 -13.01 0.80
C VAL A 202 -5.70 -13.00 -0.01
N ARG A 203 -6.63 -13.90 0.35
CA ARG A 203 -7.92 -14.09 -0.33
C ARG A 203 -9.12 -13.96 0.62
N ASN A 204 -8.92 -13.30 1.75
CA ASN A 204 -9.97 -13.09 2.72
C ASN A 204 -11.10 -12.22 2.14
N PRO A 205 -12.37 -12.53 2.43
CA PRO A 205 -13.48 -11.69 2.03
C PRO A 205 -13.45 -10.34 2.75
N PHE A 206 -14.19 -9.38 2.23
CA PHE A 206 -14.25 -8.04 2.81
C PHE A 206 -14.85 -8.06 4.22
N PHE A 207 -15.93 -8.80 4.45
CA PHE A 207 -16.65 -8.89 5.72
C PHE A 207 -16.94 -10.35 6.13
N GLY A 208 -17.47 -10.52 7.34
CA GLY A 208 -17.85 -11.82 7.90
C GLY A 208 -16.74 -12.45 8.75
N PRO A 209 -16.94 -13.66 9.30
CA PRO A 209 -16.05 -14.28 10.30
C PRO A 209 -14.63 -14.52 9.80
N ASN A 210 -14.43 -14.62 8.48
CA ASN A 210 -13.11 -14.71 7.83
C ASN A 210 -12.76 -13.42 7.10
N GLY A 211 -13.49 -12.33 7.35
CA GLY A 211 -13.33 -11.03 6.72
C GLY A 211 -12.10 -10.27 7.21
N ALA A 212 -11.79 -9.18 6.49
CA ALA A 212 -10.60 -8.36 6.74
C ALA A 212 -10.54 -7.84 8.20
N ALA A 213 -11.66 -7.41 8.77
CA ALA A 213 -11.71 -6.94 10.16
C ALA A 213 -11.32 -8.04 11.15
N HIS A 214 -11.93 -9.23 11.04
CA HIS A 214 -11.66 -10.35 11.96
C HIS A 214 -10.22 -10.85 11.88
N ILE A 215 -9.65 -10.92 10.68
CA ILE A 215 -8.33 -11.52 10.47
C ILE A 215 -7.19 -10.52 10.67
N PHE A 216 -7.36 -9.27 10.22
CA PHE A 216 -6.25 -8.32 10.16
C PHE A 216 -6.36 -7.13 11.13
N ALA A 217 -7.56 -6.76 11.61
CA ALA A 217 -7.70 -5.61 12.50
C ALA A 217 -7.05 -5.81 13.88
N PRO A 218 -7.02 -7.01 14.50
CA PRO A 218 -6.37 -7.21 15.80
C PRO A 218 -4.88 -6.83 15.81
N GLN A 219 -4.11 -7.18 14.78
CA GLN A 219 -2.69 -6.79 14.67
C GLN A 219 -2.49 -5.29 14.51
N LYS A 220 -3.54 -4.57 14.09
CA LYS A 220 -3.59 -3.11 13.92
C LYS A 220 -4.07 -2.40 15.18
N GLY A 221 -4.32 -3.13 16.26
CA GLY A 221 -4.73 -2.60 17.56
C GLY A 221 -6.23 -2.61 17.81
N ALA A 222 -7.04 -3.32 17.01
CA ALA A 222 -8.46 -3.49 17.30
C ALA A 222 -8.71 -4.47 18.44
N ASP A 223 -9.60 -4.09 19.36
CA ASP A 223 -10.22 -4.98 20.31
C ASP A 223 -11.43 -5.71 19.70
N ALA A 224 -12.07 -6.57 20.49
CA ALA A 224 -13.20 -7.39 20.02
C ALA A 224 -14.44 -6.56 19.61
N ASP A 225 -14.66 -5.40 20.22
CA ASP A 225 -15.81 -4.54 19.90
C ASP A 225 -15.52 -3.73 18.63
N MET A 226 -14.31 -3.22 18.44
CA MET A 226 -13.86 -2.60 17.21
C MET A 226 -13.96 -3.56 16.01
N VAL A 227 -13.58 -4.84 16.19
CA VAL A 227 -13.66 -5.86 15.12
C VAL A 227 -15.11 -6.10 14.69
N LYS A 228 -16.09 -6.01 15.60
CA LYS A 228 -17.52 -6.15 15.26
C LYS A 228 -18.07 -4.92 14.54
N GLU A 229 -17.53 -3.74 14.85
CA GLU A 229 -17.97 -2.49 14.24
C GLU A 229 -17.39 -2.32 12.82
N LEU A 230 -16.15 -2.79 12.59
CA LEU A 230 -15.47 -2.80 11.30
C LEU A 230 -15.97 -3.90 10.37
#